data_0676f43710db50534d65263b324d1c27
#
_entry.id   0676f43710db50534d65263b324d1c27
#
_cell.length_a   1.000
_cell.length_b   1.000
_cell.length_c   1.000
_cell.angle_alpha   90.00
_cell.angle_beta   90.00
_cell.angle_gamma   90.00
#
_symmetry.space_group_name_H-M   'P 1'
#
loop_
_entity.id
_entity.type
_entity.pdbx_description
1 polymer ?
#
loop_
_entity_poly.entity_id
_entity_poly.type
_entity_poly.pdbx_seq_one_letter_code
_entity_poly.pdbx_strand_id
1 'polypeptide(L)'
;MLAAAGELTTIEGLRGDPAGECLVEEFRRAGAVQCGFCTPGFLVAAWSAVARGECADADAVTASLAGNLCRCTGYAPIRHAVARVAERLPPGADSPAVAARGPVPAAFGHAAAAGEDPRFLVPATLEDAHAVLARLGGSAVPIAGGTHVMAAGGLEESDAVAVWLGGLAELSRIESRDRKSVV
;
A
#
# COMPACT_ATOMS: atom_id res chain seq x y z
N MET A 1 3.43 -3.44 -7.42
CA MET A 1 2.40 -3.98 -8.30
C MET A 1 1.37 -4.82 -7.53
N LEU A 2 0.77 -4.22 -6.49
CA LEU A 2 -0.24 -4.86 -5.65
C LEU A 2 -1.66 -4.77 -6.23
N ALA A 3 -1.81 -4.11 -7.39
CA ALA A 3 -3.10 -3.85 -8.02
C ALA A 3 -3.59 -4.97 -8.97
N ALA A 4 -2.83 -6.04 -9.14
CA ALA A 4 -3.13 -7.06 -10.15
C ALA A 4 -4.38 -7.92 -9.84
N ALA A 5 -4.98 -7.80 -8.65
CA ALA A 5 -6.11 -8.62 -8.24
C ALA A 5 -7.26 -7.84 -7.59
N GLY A 6 -7.33 -6.51 -7.78
CA GLY A 6 -8.35 -5.71 -7.13
C GLY A 6 -8.66 -4.40 -7.84
N GLU A 7 -9.69 -3.72 -7.36
CA GLU A 7 -10.05 -2.38 -7.79
C GLU A 7 -9.08 -1.36 -7.18
N LEU A 8 -8.56 -0.46 -8.00
CA LEU A 8 -7.66 0.61 -7.59
C LEU A 8 -8.41 1.95 -7.57
N THR A 9 -8.40 2.62 -6.41
CA THR A 9 -8.92 3.98 -6.29
C THR A 9 -7.77 4.97 -6.16
N THR A 10 -7.67 5.90 -7.09
CA THR A 10 -6.72 7.01 -7.06
C THR A 10 -7.36 8.26 -6.44
N ILE A 11 -6.57 9.35 -6.31
CA ILE A 11 -7.08 10.62 -5.73
C ILE A 11 -8.27 11.18 -6.52
N GLU A 12 -8.31 10.98 -7.82
CA GLU A 12 -9.41 11.41 -8.67
C GLU A 12 -10.73 10.69 -8.34
N GLY A 13 -10.62 9.43 -7.89
CA GLY A 13 -11.77 8.63 -7.47
C GLY A 13 -12.40 9.08 -6.14
N LEU A 14 -11.77 10.03 -5.42
CA LEU A 14 -12.34 10.63 -4.22
C LEU A 14 -13.24 11.82 -4.55
N ARG A 15 -13.28 12.25 -5.79
CA ARG A 15 -14.16 13.34 -6.23
C ARG A 15 -15.62 12.88 -6.20
N GLY A 16 -16.47 13.62 -5.51
CA GLY A 16 -17.88 13.25 -5.28
C GLY A 16 -18.09 12.21 -4.17
N ASP A 17 -17.03 11.70 -3.54
CA ASP A 17 -17.13 10.88 -2.35
C ASP A 17 -17.26 11.78 -1.10
N PRO A 18 -18.30 11.63 -0.26
CA PRO A 18 -18.55 12.52 0.87
C PRO A 18 -17.38 12.57 1.88
N ALA A 19 -16.72 11.46 2.13
CA ALA A 19 -15.56 11.41 3.03
C ALA A 19 -14.33 12.06 2.37
N GLY A 20 -14.14 11.84 1.06
CA GLY A 20 -13.10 12.49 0.27
C GLY A 20 -13.22 14.01 0.26
N GLU A 21 -14.43 14.53 0.01
CA GLU A 21 -14.70 15.98 0.01
C GLU A 21 -14.54 16.59 1.42
N CYS A 22 -15.01 15.89 2.45
CA CYS A 22 -14.83 16.31 3.84
C CYS A 22 -13.34 16.40 4.21
N LEU A 23 -12.54 15.43 3.79
CA LEU A 23 -11.08 15.45 3.99
C LEU A 23 -10.43 16.63 3.30
N VAL A 24 -10.75 16.88 2.03
CA VAL A 24 -10.21 18.04 1.28
C VAL A 24 -10.52 19.34 2.00
N GLU A 25 -11.74 19.53 2.47
CA GLU A 25 -12.15 20.75 3.18
C GLU A 25 -11.44 20.89 4.54
N GLU A 26 -11.31 19.81 5.32
CA GLU A 26 -10.62 19.88 6.61
C GLU A 26 -9.09 20.06 6.43
N PHE A 27 -8.49 19.51 5.37
CA PHE A 27 -7.09 19.79 5.03
C PHE A 27 -6.88 21.28 4.70
N ARG A 28 -7.80 21.87 3.97
CA ARG A 28 -7.78 23.30 3.66
C ARG A 28 -7.91 24.16 4.93
N ARG A 29 -8.87 23.83 5.80
CA ARG A 29 -9.13 24.56 7.06
C ARG A 29 -7.99 24.47 8.04
N ALA A 30 -7.36 23.31 8.16
CA ALA A 30 -6.24 23.07 9.07
C ALA A 30 -4.91 23.64 8.57
N GLY A 31 -4.82 24.16 7.34
CA GLY A 31 -3.56 24.52 6.72
C GLY A 31 -2.63 23.33 6.49
N ALA A 32 -3.23 22.16 6.25
CA ALA A 32 -2.50 20.89 6.05
C ALA A 32 -1.83 20.79 4.67
N VAL A 33 -1.94 21.82 3.84
CA VAL A 33 -1.38 21.88 2.49
C VAL A 33 -0.44 23.08 2.39
N GLN A 34 0.82 22.83 2.00
CA GLN A 34 1.78 23.88 1.65
C GLN A 34 2.24 23.70 0.20
N CYS A 35 3.28 22.90 -0.07
CA CYS A 35 3.70 22.66 -1.45
C CYS A 35 2.72 21.75 -2.25
N GLY A 36 1.89 20.98 -1.58
CA GLY A 36 0.87 20.12 -2.18
C GLY A 36 1.35 18.75 -2.66
N PHE A 37 2.67 18.50 -2.75
CA PHE A 37 3.22 17.28 -3.32
C PHE A 37 2.77 15.99 -2.61
N CYS A 38 2.74 15.99 -1.29
CA CYS A 38 2.32 14.83 -0.49
C CYS A 38 0.79 14.72 -0.31
N THR A 39 0.05 15.77 -0.63
CA THR A 39 -1.39 15.89 -0.32
C THR A 39 -2.24 14.75 -0.92
N PRO A 40 -2.07 14.35 -2.20
CA PRO A 40 -2.85 13.25 -2.76
C PRO A 40 -2.66 11.93 -1.99
N GLY A 41 -1.43 11.60 -1.61
CA GLY A 41 -1.13 10.40 -0.84
C GLY A 41 -1.77 10.42 0.54
N PHE A 42 -1.67 11.54 1.27
CA PHE A 42 -2.32 11.69 2.57
C PHE A 42 -3.85 11.63 2.49
N LEU A 43 -4.45 12.24 1.48
CA LEU A 43 -5.90 12.20 1.30
C LEU A 43 -6.41 10.77 1.04
N VAL A 44 -5.75 10.01 0.17
CA VAL A 44 -6.12 8.61 -0.10
C VAL A 44 -5.91 7.73 1.13
N ALA A 45 -4.78 7.87 1.83
CA ALA A 45 -4.51 7.11 3.04
C ALA A 45 -5.52 7.43 4.15
N ALA A 46 -5.79 8.72 4.38
CA ALA A 46 -6.76 9.17 5.38
C ALA A 46 -8.18 8.71 5.04
N TRP A 47 -8.60 8.85 3.78
CA TRP A 47 -9.89 8.37 3.31
C TRP A 47 -10.08 6.88 3.59
N SER A 48 -9.08 6.08 3.24
CA SER A 48 -9.09 4.64 3.48
C SER A 48 -9.17 4.30 4.98
N ALA A 49 -8.41 5.01 5.82
CA ALA A 49 -8.37 4.79 7.26
C ALA A 49 -9.68 5.21 7.96
N VAL A 50 -10.24 6.36 7.61
CA VAL A 50 -11.53 6.85 8.14
C VAL A 50 -12.64 5.87 7.78
N ALA A 51 -12.70 5.45 6.53
CA ALA A 51 -13.72 4.53 6.05
C ALA A 51 -13.67 3.15 6.73
N ARG A 52 -12.46 2.70 7.14
CA ARG A 52 -12.29 1.46 7.91
C ARG A 52 -12.44 1.63 9.43
N GLY A 53 -12.64 2.84 9.91
CA GLY A 53 -12.70 3.11 11.35
C GLY A 53 -11.35 2.98 12.06
N GLU A 54 -10.25 3.12 11.35
CA GLU A 54 -8.88 2.99 11.87
C GLU A 54 -8.32 4.28 12.50
N CYS A 55 -9.18 5.27 12.74
CA CYS A 55 -8.81 6.59 13.27
C CYS A 55 -9.46 6.85 14.64
N ALA A 56 -9.47 5.86 15.53
CA ALA A 56 -10.17 5.93 16.83
C ALA A 56 -9.57 6.96 17.80
N ASP A 57 -8.27 7.20 17.70
CA ASP A 57 -7.51 8.15 18.53
C ASP A 57 -6.32 8.74 17.77
N ALA A 58 -5.56 9.61 18.42
CA ALA A 58 -4.42 10.32 17.83
C ALA A 58 -3.29 9.37 17.39
N ASP A 59 -3.08 8.28 18.11
CA ASP A 59 -2.04 7.29 17.81
C ASP A 59 -2.46 6.45 16.60
N ALA A 60 -3.72 6.05 16.54
CA ALA A 60 -4.31 5.36 15.40
C ALA A 60 -4.26 6.20 14.12
N VAL A 61 -4.60 7.50 14.20
CA VAL A 61 -4.44 8.44 13.09
C VAL A 61 -2.98 8.53 12.65
N THR A 62 -2.04 8.61 13.59
CA THR A 62 -0.61 8.69 13.28
C THR A 62 -0.13 7.41 12.58
N ALA A 63 -0.54 6.26 13.08
CA ALA A 63 -0.20 4.95 12.51
C ALA A 63 -0.75 4.78 11.10
N SER A 64 -2.00 5.18 10.86
CA SER A 64 -2.65 5.06 9.55
C SER A 64 -1.98 5.93 8.46
N LEU A 65 -1.30 6.99 8.85
CA LEU A 65 -0.61 7.91 7.94
C LEU A 65 0.89 7.65 7.82
N ALA A 66 1.45 6.71 8.57
CA ALA A 66 2.90 6.50 8.70
C ALA A 66 3.63 6.17 7.38
N GLY A 67 2.92 5.65 6.38
CA GLY A 67 3.47 5.39 5.04
C GLY A 67 3.67 6.64 4.17
N ASN A 68 3.21 7.81 4.60
CA ASN A 68 3.25 9.05 3.84
C ASN A 68 4.24 10.04 4.45
N LEU A 69 5.04 10.70 3.61
CA LEU A 69 6.02 11.67 4.06
C LEU A 69 5.64 13.09 3.64
N CYS A 70 5.74 14.03 4.60
CA CYS A 70 5.60 15.46 4.36
C CYS A 70 6.83 16.20 4.88
N ARG A 71 7.44 17.04 4.04
CA ARG A 71 8.60 17.87 4.43
C ARG A 71 8.19 19.26 4.95
N CYS A 72 6.97 19.71 4.67
CA CYS A 72 6.57 21.11 4.84
C CYS A 72 5.79 21.37 6.13
N THR A 73 4.79 20.53 6.47
CA THR A 73 3.77 20.84 7.47
C THR A 73 4.13 20.47 8.90
N GLY A 74 5.13 19.62 9.11
CA GLY A 74 5.43 19.03 10.42
C GLY A 74 4.35 18.07 10.93
N TYR A 75 3.46 17.58 10.05
CA TYR A 75 2.41 16.59 10.25
C TYR A 75 1.23 17.00 11.15
N ALA A 76 1.41 17.91 12.12
CA ALA A 76 0.37 18.27 13.07
C ALA A 76 -0.94 18.74 12.40
N PRO A 77 -0.93 19.66 11.40
CA PRO A 77 -2.14 20.05 10.69
C PRO A 77 -2.81 18.89 9.96
N ILE A 78 -2.02 17.98 9.36
CA ILE A 78 -2.55 16.80 8.65
C ILE A 78 -3.28 15.87 9.61
N ARG A 79 -2.64 15.51 10.72
CA ARG A 79 -3.26 14.64 11.75
C ARG A 79 -4.52 15.26 12.33
N HIS A 80 -4.51 16.56 12.59
CA HIS A 80 -5.67 17.30 13.09
C HIS A 80 -6.83 17.25 12.11
N ALA A 81 -6.58 17.47 10.82
CA ALA A 81 -7.61 17.39 9.78
C ALA A 81 -8.24 16.00 9.73
N VAL A 82 -7.42 14.93 9.75
CA VAL A 82 -7.92 13.56 9.71
C VAL A 82 -8.73 13.20 10.96
N ALA A 83 -8.26 13.56 12.15
CA ALA A 83 -8.98 13.34 13.40
C ALA A 83 -10.38 13.98 13.38
N ARG A 84 -10.46 15.23 12.93
CA ARG A 84 -11.75 15.94 12.81
C ARG A 84 -12.72 15.30 11.83
N VAL A 85 -12.22 14.72 10.74
CA VAL A 85 -13.06 13.97 9.82
C VAL A 85 -13.54 12.67 10.45
N ALA A 86 -12.66 11.94 11.15
CA ALA A 86 -13.02 10.72 11.85
C ALA A 86 -14.08 10.93 12.96
N GLU A 87 -14.05 12.08 13.66
CA GLU A 87 -15.06 12.45 14.64
C GLU A 87 -16.44 12.72 14.02
N ARG A 88 -16.48 13.20 12.78
CA ARG A 88 -17.70 13.62 12.07
C ARG A 88 -18.34 12.52 11.25
N LEU A 89 -17.52 11.59 10.76
CA LEU A 89 -17.98 10.50 9.91
C LEU A 89 -17.84 9.18 10.67
N PRO A 90 -18.95 8.53 11.03
CA PRO A 90 -18.89 7.23 11.67
C PRO A 90 -18.22 6.20 10.73
N PRO A 91 -17.58 5.17 11.30
CA PRO A 91 -17.02 4.06 10.52
C PRO A 91 -18.10 3.44 9.62
N GLY A 92 -17.78 3.24 8.36
CA GLY A 92 -18.73 2.71 7.38
C GLY A 92 -19.70 3.75 6.81
N ALA A 93 -19.52 5.05 7.09
CA ALA A 93 -20.27 6.11 6.43
C ALA A 93 -20.12 5.94 4.91
N ASP A 94 -21.26 5.82 4.25
CA ASP A 94 -21.48 5.45 2.85
C ASP A 94 -20.44 5.97 1.85
N SER A 95 -19.25 5.36 1.87
CA SER A 95 -18.36 5.44 0.74
C SER A 95 -18.55 4.16 -0.10
N PRO A 96 -19.21 4.26 -1.24
CA PRO A 96 -19.48 3.10 -2.11
C PRO A 96 -18.19 2.36 -2.47
N ALA A 97 -17.09 3.09 -2.56
CA ALA A 97 -15.78 2.54 -2.89
C ALA A 97 -15.14 1.74 -1.74
N VAL A 98 -15.56 1.94 -0.48
CA VAL A 98 -15.05 1.16 0.67
C VAL A 98 -16.00 0.02 1.03
N ALA A 99 -17.31 0.21 0.87
CA ALA A 99 -18.30 -0.84 1.08
C ALA A 99 -18.10 -2.04 0.12
N ALA A 100 -17.57 -1.80 -1.07
CA ALA A 100 -17.23 -2.85 -2.04
C ALA A 100 -15.95 -3.64 -1.68
N ARG A 101 -15.18 -3.20 -0.68
CA ARG A 101 -13.96 -3.87 -0.24
C ARG A 101 -14.29 -4.78 0.92
N GLY A 102 -14.30 -6.07 0.66
CA GLY A 102 -14.14 -7.07 1.71
C GLY A 102 -12.87 -6.78 2.55
N PRO A 103 -12.71 -7.41 3.71
CA PRO A 103 -11.53 -7.25 4.53
C PRO A 103 -10.29 -7.41 3.66
N VAL A 104 -9.33 -6.46 3.77
CA VAL A 104 -8.01 -6.63 3.15
C VAL A 104 -7.51 -8.00 3.61
N PRO A 105 -7.28 -8.95 2.71
CA PRO A 105 -6.80 -10.25 3.12
C PRO A 105 -5.54 -10.05 3.96
N ALA A 106 -5.50 -10.61 5.17
CA ALA A 106 -4.34 -10.52 6.08
C ALA A 106 -3.07 -11.15 5.47
N ALA A 107 -3.26 -12.01 4.49
CA ALA A 107 -2.28 -12.31 3.46
C ALA A 107 -2.81 -11.64 2.19
N PHE A 108 -2.02 -10.81 1.53
CA PHE A 108 -2.25 -10.55 0.12
C PHE A 108 -2.28 -11.91 -0.54
N GLY A 109 -3.47 -12.51 -0.60
CA GLY A 109 -3.69 -13.76 -1.26
C GLY A 109 -3.33 -13.51 -2.70
N HIS A 110 -2.19 -14.02 -3.07
CA HIS A 110 -1.66 -13.98 -4.42
C HIS A 110 -2.47 -14.94 -5.29
N ALA A 111 -3.78 -14.71 -5.39
CA ALA A 111 -4.40 -14.95 -6.66
C ALA A 111 -3.69 -13.93 -7.57
N ALA A 112 -2.43 -14.23 -7.93
CA ALA A 112 -1.93 -13.76 -9.17
C ALA A 112 -3.01 -14.15 -10.17
N ALA A 113 -3.85 -13.23 -10.58
CA ALA A 113 -4.12 -13.16 -11.96
C ALA A 113 -2.69 -13.19 -12.53
N ALA A 114 -2.27 -14.34 -13.03
CA ALA A 114 -1.13 -14.44 -13.89
C ALA A 114 -1.45 -13.42 -14.97
N GLY A 115 -1.07 -12.18 -14.71
CA GLY A 115 -1.06 -11.14 -15.70
C GLY A 115 -0.20 -11.76 -16.77
N GLU A 116 -0.67 -11.79 -17.97
CA GLU A 116 -0.07 -12.43 -19.12
C GLU A 116 1.28 -11.78 -19.52
N ASP A 117 1.94 -11.08 -18.60
CA ASP A 117 3.30 -10.58 -18.83
C ASP A 117 4.29 -11.72 -18.54
N PRO A 118 4.87 -12.35 -19.57
CA PRO A 118 5.85 -13.43 -19.41
C PRO A 118 7.10 -12.99 -18.66
N ARG A 119 7.28 -11.69 -18.42
CA ARG A 119 8.41 -11.12 -17.68
C ARG A 119 8.13 -10.97 -16.18
N PHE A 120 6.94 -11.30 -15.68
CA PHE A 120 6.60 -11.24 -14.28
C PHE A 120 6.04 -12.58 -13.80
N LEU A 121 6.85 -13.33 -13.08
CA LEU A 121 6.50 -14.66 -12.57
C LEU A 121 6.21 -14.63 -11.08
N VAL A 122 5.18 -15.35 -10.68
CA VAL A 122 4.70 -15.45 -9.29
C VAL A 122 4.68 -16.92 -8.88
N PRO A 123 5.78 -17.46 -8.37
CA PRO A 123 5.82 -18.84 -7.90
C PRO A 123 4.90 -19.03 -6.69
N ALA A 124 4.21 -20.16 -6.61
CA ALA A 124 3.29 -20.47 -5.54
C ALA A 124 4.01 -21.03 -4.30
N THR A 125 5.14 -21.68 -4.49
CA THR A 125 5.95 -22.32 -3.44
C THR A 125 7.42 -21.93 -3.56
N LEU A 126 8.18 -22.15 -2.49
CA LEU A 126 9.63 -21.95 -2.50
C LEU A 126 10.32 -22.89 -3.50
N GLU A 127 9.81 -24.11 -3.67
CA GLU A 127 10.31 -25.07 -4.65
C GLU A 127 10.11 -24.57 -6.09
N ASP A 128 8.91 -24.03 -6.39
CA ASP A 128 8.62 -23.40 -7.69
C ASP A 128 9.55 -22.21 -7.94
N ALA A 129 9.78 -21.39 -6.91
CA ALA A 129 10.68 -20.24 -7.02
C ALA A 129 12.10 -20.69 -7.35
N HIS A 130 12.61 -21.72 -6.68
CA HIS A 130 13.94 -22.29 -6.96
C HIS A 130 14.01 -22.87 -8.39
N ALA A 131 12.99 -23.58 -8.83
CA ALA A 131 12.94 -24.14 -10.18
C ALA A 131 12.96 -23.04 -11.26
N VAL A 132 12.20 -21.97 -11.04
CA VAL A 132 12.16 -20.82 -11.95
C VAL A 132 13.50 -20.09 -11.99
N LEU A 133 14.10 -19.81 -10.82
CA LEU A 133 15.40 -19.13 -10.72
C LEU A 133 16.52 -19.96 -11.36
N ALA A 134 16.52 -21.28 -11.14
CA ALA A 134 17.50 -22.18 -11.75
C ALA A 134 17.36 -22.23 -13.28
N ARG A 135 16.13 -22.23 -13.79
CA ARG A 135 15.88 -22.26 -15.24
C ARG A 135 16.29 -20.98 -15.94
N LEU A 136 16.01 -19.81 -15.35
CA LEU A 136 16.26 -18.51 -15.94
C LEU A 136 17.68 -17.99 -15.69
N GLY A 137 18.36 -18.49 -14.66
CA GLY A 137 19.74 -18.11 -14.33
C GLY A 137 19.91 -16.61 -14.18
N GLY A 138 20.87 -16.03 -14.89
CA GLY A 138 21.20 -14.62 -14.82
C GLY A 138 20.13 -13.66 -15.37
N SER A 139 19.12 -14.19 -16.08
CA SER A 139 17.98 -13.36 -16.55
C SER A 139 16.87 -13.21 -15.49
N ALA A 140 16.94 -13.96 -14.38
CA ALA A 140 15.98 -13.84 -13.31
C ALA A 140 16.36 -12.74 -12.32
N VAL A 141 15.41 -11.86 -12.00
CA VAL A 141 15.56 -10.87 -10.94
C VAL A 141 14.55 -11.18 -9.83
N PRO A 142 15.01 -11.78 -8.70
CA PRO A 142 14.13 -12.00 -7.57
C PRO A 142 13.73 -10.67 -6.93
N ILE A 143 12.44 -10.47 -6.73
CA ILE A 143 11.89 -9.27 -6.13
C ILE A 143 10.93 -9.62 -4.98
N ALA A 144 10.94 -8.82 -3.94
CA ALA A 144 9.94 -8.85 -2.87
C ALA A 144 9.11 -7.56 -2.92
N GLY A 145 9.48 -6.53 -2.17
CA GLY A 145 8.84 -5.21 -2.24
C GLY A 145 9.19 -4.38 -3.49
N GLY A 146 10.17 -4.78 -4.27
CA GLY A 146 10.57 -4.11 -5.51
C GLY A 146 11.30 -2.77 -5.35
N THR A 147 11.51 -2.29 -4.14
CA THR A 147 12.06 -0.95 -3.87
C THR A 147 13.44 -0.73 -4.48
N HIS A 148 14.34 -1.74 -4.41
CA HIS A 148 15.67 -1.63 -5.00
C HIS A 148 15.61 -1.57 -6.53
N VAL A 149 14.80 -2.44 -7.14
CA VAL A 149 14.62 -2.49 -8.60
C VAL A 149 14.06 -1.17 -9.13
N MET A 150 13.05 -0.62 -8.45
CA MET A 150 12.46 0.66 -8.83
C MET A 150 13.44 1.83 -8.66
N ALA A 151 14.25 1.82 -7.60
CA ALA A 151 15.28 2.84 -7.39
C ALA A 151 16.40 2.76 -8.45
N ALA A 152 16.64 1.59 -9.02
CA ALA A 152 17.61 1.37 -10.10
C ALA A 152 17.04 1.65 -11.52
N GLY A 153 15.82 2.19 -11.63
CA GLY A 153 15.19 2.51 -12.92
C GLY A 153 14.21 1.46 -13.45
N GLY A 154 13.91 0.42 -12.66
CA GLY A 154 12.98 -0.64 -13.07
C GLY A 154 13.64 -1.73 -13.93
N LEU A 155 12.82 -2.50 -14.62
CA LEU A 155 13.24 -3.59 -15.52
C LEU A 155 12.81 -3.36 -16.99
N GLU A 156 12.29 -2.17 -17.30
CA GLU A 156 11.62 -1.89 -18.59
C GLU A 156 12.55 -2.01 -19.79
N GLU A 157 13.83 -1.66 -19.63
CA GLU A 157 14.83 -1.69 -20.70
C GLU A 157 15.67 -2.97 -20.74
N SER A 158 15.34 -3.98 -19.90
CA SER A 158 16.08 -5.23 -19.79
C SER A 158 15.25 -6.44 -20.23
N ASP A 159 15.91 -7.48 -20.73
CA ASP A 159 15.29 -8.79 -20.97
C ASP A 159 15.11 -9.59 -19.66
N ALA A 160 15.23 -8.94 -18.52
CA ALA A 160 15.14 -9.58 -17.23
C ALA A 160 13.68 -9.97 -16.90
N VAL A 161 13.56 -11.12 -16.26
CA VAL A 161 12.28 -11.66 -15.79
C VAL A 161 12.20 -11.46 -14.29
N ALA A 162 11.23 -10.70 -13.84
CA ALA A 162 10.95 -10.52 -12.43
C ALA A 162 10.35 -11.80 -11.83
N VAL A 163 10.91 -12.28 -10.75
CA VAL A 163 10.39 -13.42 -9.98
C VAL A 163 9.96 -12.92 -8.61
N TRP A 164 8.65 -12.82 -8.39
CA TRP A 164 8.14 -12.22 -7.18
C TRP A 164 8.10 -13.21 -6.00
N LEU A 165 8.88 -12.91 -4.97
CA LEU A 165 9.03 -13.74 -3.77
C LEU A 165 8.16 -13.29 -2.59
N GLY A 166 7.58 -12.08 -2.67
CA GLY A 166 6.83 -11.48 -1.55
C GLY A 166 5.58 -12.24 -1.12
N GLY A 167 5.15 -13.23 -1.91
CA GLY A 167 4.03 -14.09 -1.63
C GLY A 167 4.34 -15.41 -0.95
N LEU A 168 5.59 -15.75 -0.85
CA LEU A 168 5.99 -17.02 -0.29
C LEU A 168 5.92 -16.98 1.23
N ALA A 169 4.95 -17.72 1.80
CA ALA A 169 4.73 -17.77 3.24
C ALA A 169 5.96 -18.25 4.02
N GLU A 170 6.74 -19.12 3.42
CA GLU A 170 7.97 -19.66 3.99
C GLU A 170 9.04 -18.57 4.20
N LEU A 171 9.04 -17.53 3.37
CA LEU A 171 9.98 -16.41 3.47
C LEU A 171 9.49 -15.28 4.40
N SER A 172 8.27 -15.39 4.88
CA SER A 172 7.69 -14.40 5.82
C SER A 172 7.94 -14.75 7.29
N ARG A 173 8.58 -15.87 7.56
CA ARG A 173 8.81 -16.40 8.89
C ARG A 173 10.08 -15.81 9.49
N ILE A 174 9.98 -15.22 10.67
CA ILE A 174 11.13 -14.79 11.47
C ILE A 174 11.15 -15.64 12.74
N GLU A 175 12.22 -16.43 12.93
CA GLU A 175 12.43 -17.20 14.14
C GLU A 175 13.62 -16.64 14.91
N SER A 176 13.52 -16.61 16.24
CA SER A 176 14.62 -16.25 17.13
C SER A 176 15.12 -17.48 17.85
N ARG A 177 16.38 -17.84 17.62
CA ARG A 177 17.06 -18.93 18.35
C ARG A 177 18.32 -18.35 19.01
N ASP A 178 18.50 -18.64 20.30
CA ASP A 178 19.71 -18.25 21.07
C ASP A 178 20.14 -16.79 20.87
N ARG A 179 19.17 -15.84 20.92
CA ARG A 179 19.36 -14.41 20.71
C ARG A 179 19.81 -14.03 19.29
N LYS A 180 19.70 -14.92 18.32
CA LYS A 180 19.93 -14.65 16.91
C LYS A 180 18.62 -14.81 16.15
N SER A 181 18.37 -13.91 15.20
CA SER A 181 17.23 -14.05 14.29
C SER A 181 17.65 -14.92 13.11
N VAL A 182 16.79 -15.88 12.74
CA VAL A 182 16.93 -16.72 11.55
C VAL A 182 15.69 -16.45 10.68
N VAL A 183 15.92 -16.10 9.44
CA VAL A 183 14.88 -15.86 8.43
C VAL A 183 14.75 -17.11 7.56
#